data_7fa41917985df7dd4e5401a9d2f5d337
#
_entry.id   7fa41917985df7dd4e5401a9d2f5d337
#
_cell.length_a   1.000
_cell.length_b   1.000
_cell.length_c   1.000
_cell.angle_alpha   90.00
_cell.angle_beta   90.00
_cell.angle_gamma   90.00
#
_symmetry.space_group_name_H-M   'P 1'
#
loop_
_entity.id
_entity.type
_entity.pdbx_description
1 polymer ?
#
loop_
_entity_poly.entity_id
_entity_poly.type
_entity_poly.pdbx_seq_one_letter_code
_entity_poly.pdbx_strand_id
1 'polypeptide(L)'
;YCQLWDWTINALHEITEYNPKIKIALEYKPNEPRSFSLMPDVSTTLMAIKEVGNKNMGVVLDFAHVMYADEMPAYSANLIGRYSEILGVHLNDGYGKWDNGLMVGSVRPIQIIELLVELKKLNYKRAIYFDTFPDHSGLDPIKESSTNIKTFKRLNKIADKLINNSDLNEAISNQNASQSFDIVQEYLFK
;
A
#
# COMPACT_ATOMS: atom_id res chain seq x y z
N TYR A 1 22.57 -10.51 13.53
CA TYR A 1 21.62 -9.89 12.59
C TYR A 1 22.23 -9.71 11.21
N CYS A 2 23.50 -9.24 11.08
CA CYS A 2 24.16 -9.08 9.78
C CYS A 2 24.13 -10.39 8.95
N GLN A 3 24.46 -11.51 9.56
CA GLN A 3 24.43 -12.81 8.89
C GLN A 3 23.02 -13.20 8.39
N LEU A 4 21.95 -12.86 9.13
CA LEU A 4 20.57 -13.09 8.67
C LEU A 4 20.23 -12.23 7.46
N TRP A 5 20.69 -11.00 7.44
CA TRP A 5 20.55 -10.11 6.30
C TRP A 5 21.27 -10.69 5.08
N ASP A 6 22.55 -11.03 5.21
CA ASP A 6 23.35 -11.60 4.12
C ASP A 6 22.69 -12.86 3.52
N TRP A 7 22.21 -13.77 4.37
CA TRP A 7 21.50 -14.96 3.92
C TRP A 7 20.20 -14.63 3.16
N THR A 8 19.46 -13.64 3.63
CA THR A 8 18.23 -13.22 2.97
C THR A 8 18.52 -12.60 1.60
N ILE A 9 19.51 -11.71 1.51
CA ILE A 9 19.94 -11.10 0.25
C ILE A 9 20.41 -12.15 -0.74
N ASN A 10 21.25 -13.09 -0.30
CA ASN A 10 21.73 -14.17 -1.15
C ASN A 10 20.59 -15.06 -1.66
N ALA A 11 19.65 -15.44 -0.79
CA ALA A 11 18.48 -16.24 -1.18
C ALA A 11 17.59 -15.50 -2.19
N LEU A 12 17.34 -14.21 -1.98
CA LEU A 12 16.58 -13.39 -2.92
C LEU A 12 17.30 -13.24 -4.26
N HIS A 13 18.62 -13.11 -4.25
CA HIS A 13 19.44 -13.08 -5.46
C HIS A 13 19.29 -14.39 -6.25
N GLU A 14 19.48 -15.54 -5.61
CA GLU A 14 19.30 -16.85 -6.23
C GLU A 14 17.90 -17.05 -6.80
N ILE A 15 16.85 -16.70 -6.04
CA ILE A 15 15.45 -16.81 -6.49
C ILE A 15 15.20 -15.96 -7.73
N THR A 16 15.70 -14.73 -7.75
CA THR A 16 15.48 -13.80 -8.86
C THR A 16 16.29 -14.16 -10.10
N GLU A 17 17.47 -14.76 -9.94
CA GLU A 17 18.28 -15.27 -11.05
C GLU A 17 17.75 -16.56 -11.65
N TYR A 18 17.05 -17.38 -10.86
CA TYR A 18 16.52 -18.66 -11.34
C TYR A 18 15.62 -18.52 -12.58
N ASN A 19 14.78 -17.50 -12.60
CA ASN A 19 14.01 -17.13 -13.78
C ASN A 19 13.78 -15.62 -13.86
N PRO A 20 14.65 -14.88 -14.56
CA PRO A 20 14.57 -13.42 -14.66
C PRO A 20 13.29 -12.87 -15.33
N LYS A 21 12.50 -13.74 -15.97
CA LYS A 21 11.22 -13.36 -16.58
C LYS A 21 10.07 -13.27 -15.57
N ILE A 22 10.23 -13.92 -14.41
CA ILE A 22 9.25 -13.89 -13.33
C ILE A 22 9.55 -12.68 -12.44
N LYS A 23 8.55 -11.85 -12.20
CA LYS A 23 8.64 -10.76 -11.24
C LYS A 23 8.46 -11.32 -9.82
N ILE A 24 9.36 -10.94 -8.92
CA ILE A 24 9.33 -11.29 -7.51
C ILE A 24 8.97 -10.05 -6.71
N ALA A 25 7.92 -10.10 -5.92
CA ALA A 25 7.49 -9.00 -5.07
C ALA A 25 7.79 -9.29 -3.60
N LEU A 26 8.35 -8.31 -2.92
CA LEU A 26 8.46 -8.32 -1.47
C LEU A 26 7.24 -7.60 -0.89
N GLU A 27 6.59 -8.25 0.05
CA GLU A 27 5.56 -7.66 0.88
C GLU A 27 6.12 -7.47 2.28
N TYR A 28 6.31 -6.23 2.69
CA TYR A 28 6.88 -5.93 3.99
C TYR A 28 5.81 -5.81 5.08
N LYS A 29 6.24 -6.11 6.29
CA LYS A 29 5.41 -6.06 7.50
C LYS A 29 6.32 -5.88 8.70
N PRO A 30 5.97 -5.03 9.68
CA PRO A 30 6.86 -4.74 10.81
C PRO A 30 7.23 -5.97 11.64
N ASN A 31 6.27 -6.81 11.92
CA ASN A 31 6.49 -8.05 12.69
C ASN A 31 5.36 -9.04 12.48
N GLU A 32 5.63 -10.27 12.85
CA GLU A 32 4.67 -11.34 13.10
C GLU A 32 4.51 -11.55 14.62
N PRO A 33 3.52 -12.34 15.09
CA PRO A 33 3.27 -12.47 16.55
C PRO A 33 4.47 -12.87 17.39
N ARG A 34 5.50 -13.49 16.79
CA ARG A 34 6.68 -14.01 17.51
C ARG A 34 8.01 -13.48 17.01
N SER A 35 8.04 -12.62 15.99
CA SER A 35 9.29 -12.16 15.41
C SER A 35 9.16 -10.78 14.76
N PHE A 36 10.24 -9.99 14.86
CA PHE A 36 10.39 -8.80 14.04
C PHE A 36 10.86 -9.17 12.64
N SER A 37 10.34 -8.48 11.64
CA SER A 37 10.76 -8.66 10.26
C SER A 37 12.13 -8.04 10.01
N LEU A 38 12.90 -8.64 9.09
CA LEU A 38 14.13 -8.02 8.57
C LEU A 38 13.84 -6.83 7.66
N MET A 39 12.66 -6.82 7.04
CA MET A 39 12.15 -5.74 6.19
C MET A 39 10.85 -5.21 6.81
N PRO A 40 10.92 -4.38 7.86
CA PRO A 40 9.75 -3.93 8.60
C PRO A 40 9.04 -2.74 7.96
N ASP A 41 9.68 -2.06 7.02
CA ASP A 41 9.25 -0.79 6.43
C ASP A 41 9.68 -0.66 4.96
N VAL A 42 9.15 0.37 4.27
CA VAL A 42 9.45 0.62 2.86
C VAL A 42 10.93 0.88 2.61
N SER A 43 11.59 1.60 3.48
CA SER A 43 12.99 2.01 3.30
C SER A 43 13.93 0.81 3.35
N THR A 44 13.77 -0.04 4.35
CA THR A 44 14.56 -1.27 4.51
C THR A 44 14.28 -2.24 3.36
N THR A 45 13.02 -2.35 2.90
CA THR A 45 12.66 -3.18 1.75
C THR A 45 13.31 -2.69 0.47
N LEU A 46 13.32 -1.38 0.21
CA LEU A 46 13.99 -0.80 -0.95
C LEU A 46 15.52 -0.97 -0.88
N MET A 47 16.11 -0.92 0.32
CA MET A 47 17.52 -1.27 0.52
C MET A 47 17.81 -2.70 0.12
N ALA A 48 17.00 -3.67 0.55
CA ALA A 48 17.15 -5.08 0.18
C ALA A 48 17.06 -5.26 -1.34
N ILE A 49 16.06 -4.69 -2.00
CA ILE A 49 15.90 -4.74 -3.45
C ILE A 49 17.12 -4.17 -4.18
N LYS A 50 17.64 -3.04 -3.69
CA LYS A 50 18.82 -2.40 -4.26
C LYS A 50 20.06 -3.26 -4.10
N GLU A 51 20.23 -3.93 -2.94
CA GLU A 51 21.38 -4.77 -2.64
C GLU A 51 21.36 -6.07 -3.46
N VAL A 52 20.18 -6.69 -3.62
CA VAL A 52 19.99 -7.83 -4.53
C VAL A 52 20.33 -7.45 -5.98
N GLY A 53 19.98 -6.24 -6.43
CA GLY A 53 20.40 -5.68 -7.71
C GLY A 53 19.68 -6.22 -8.95
N ASN A 54 18.76 -7.16 -8.82
CA ASN A 54 18.05 -7.78 -9.94
C ASN A 54 16.79 -6.98 -10.32
N LYS A 55 16.61 -6.73 -11.64
CA LYS A 55 15.55 -5.88 -12.19
C LYS A 55 14.14 -6.49 -12.15
N ASN A 56 14.03 -7.75 -11.81
CA ASN A 56 12.74 -8.45 -11.71
C ASN A 56 12.17 -8.46 -10.29
N MET A 57 12.71 -7.62 -9.40
CA MET A 57 12.17 -7.40 -8.06
C MET A 57 11.32 -6.15 -7.98
N GLY A 58 10.34 -6.19 -7.10
CA GLY A 58 9.51 -5.05 -6.74
C GLY A 58 8.80 -5.28 -5.41
N VAL A 59 7.77 -4.49 -5.14
CA VAL A 59 7.06 -4.49 -3.86
C VAL A 59 5.57 -4.76 -4.06
N VAL A 60 4.98 -5.58 -3.21
CA VAL A 60 3.55 -5.52 -2.90
C VAL A 60 3.36 -4.50 -1.79
N LEU A 61 2.57 -3.48 -2.05
CA LEU A 61 2.19 -2.51 -1.05
C LEU A 61 0.88 -2.97 -0.41
N ASP A 62 0.96 -3.43 0.83
CA ASP A 62 -0.22 -3.72 1.66
C ASP A 62 -0.55 -2.50 2.52
N PHE A 63 -1.80 -2.02 2.42
CA PHE A 63 -2.24 -0.81 3.10
C PHE A 63 -2.17 -0.93 4.63
N ALA A 64 -2.64 -2.04 5.19
CA ALA A 64 -2.62 -2.25 6.64
C ALA A 64 -1.18 -2.40 7.16
N HIS A 65 -0.29 -3.06 6.40
CA HIS A 65 1.11 -3.20 6.77
C HIS A 65 1.85 -1.86 6.80
N VAL A 66 1.59 -1.00 5.80
CA VAL A 66 2.14 0.37 5.76
C VAL A 66 1.69 1.16 6.97
N MET A 67 0.38 1.13 7.28
CA MET A 67 -0.15 1.79 8.46
C MET A 67 0.40 1.20 9.77
N TYR A 68 0.66 -0.10 9.80
CA TYR A 68 1.26 -0.80 10.94
C TYR A 68 2.74 -0.41 11.12
N ALA A 69 3.45 -0.12 10.02
CA ALA A 69 4.82 0.40 10.02
C ALA A 69 4.91 1.88 10.45
N ASP A 70 3.78 2.50 10.82
CA ASP A 70 3.68 3.94 11.12
C ASP A 70 4.10 4.82 9.93
N GLU A 71 3.82 4.35 8.72
CA GLU A 71 4.10 5.03 7.45
C GLU A 71 2.82 5.58 6.81
N MET A 72 2.98 6.47 5.83
CA MET A 72 1.89 7.02 5.03
C MET A 72 1.80 6.28 3.69
N PRO A 73 0.69 5.57 3.38
CA PRO A 73 0.59 4.71 2.20
C PRO A 73 0.87 5.41 0.87
N ALA A 74 0.39 6.64 0.70
CA ALA A 74 0.66 7.43 -0.50
C ALA A 74 2.15 7.78 -0.64
N TYR A 75 2.82 8.12 0.46
CA TYR A 75 4.24 8.40 0.46
C TYR A 75 5.07 7.15 0.19
N SER A 76 4.74 6.03 0.83
CA SER A 76 5.40 4.74 0.57
C SER A 76 5.23 4.30 -0.88
N ALA A 77 4.02 4.47 -1.47
CA ALA A 77 3.80 4.21 -2.89
C ALA A 77 4.71 5.06 -3.80
N ASN A 78 4.87 6.35 -3.46
CA ASN A 78 5.75 7.25 -4.21
C ASN A 78 7.21 6.81 -4.14
N LEU A 79 7.70 6.45 -2.94
CA LEU A 79 9.06 5.94 -2.77
C LEU A 79 9.28 4.65 -3.57
N ILE A 80 8.34 3.71 -3.51
CA ILE A 80 8.43 2.46 -4.28
C ILE A 80 8.46 2.77 -5.77
N GLY A 81 7.56 3.63 -6.27
CA GLY A 81 7.51 4.02 -7.68
C GLY A 81 8.76 4.75 -8.18
N ARG A 82 9.48 5.44 -7.28
CA ARG A 82 10.73 6.14 -7.60
C ARG A 82 11.96 5.24 -7.65
N TYR A 83 12.04 4.24 -6.77
CA TYR A 83 13.25 3.43 -6.57
C TYR A 83 13.11 1.98 -6.98
N SER A 84 11.88 1.51 -7.26
CA SER A 84 11.55 0.15 -7.64
C SER A 84 10.26 0.12 -8.45
N GLU A 85 9.49 -0.96 -8.37
CA GLU A 85 8.19 -1.16 -9.05
C GLU A 85 7.15 -1.65 -8.04
N ILE A 86 5.94 -1.05 -8.06
CA ILE A 86 4.79 -1.60 -7.35
C ILE A 86 4.24 -2.76 -8.18
N LEU A 87 4.44 -3.98 -7.74
CA LEU A 87 4.00 -5.19 -8.44
C LEU A 87 2.58 -5.62 -8.07
N GLY A 88 2.08 -5.20 -6.93
CA GLY A 88 0.73 -5.43 -6.47
C GLY A 88 0.36 -4.45 -5.37
N VAL A 89 -0.93 -4.29 -5.13
CA VAL A 89 -1.47 -3.56 -3.99
C VAL A 89 -2.45 -4.48 -3.28
N HIS A 90 -2.23 -4.72 -2.00
CA HIS A 90 -3.20 -5.30 -1.11
C HIS A 90 -3.97 -4.17 -0.43
N LEU A 91 -5.26 -4.12 -0.67
CA LEU A 91 -6.13 -3.09 -0.16
C LEU A 91 -7.07 -3.68 0.89
N ASN A 92 -6.88 -3.23 2.09
CA ASN A 92 -7.60 -3.58 3.30
C ASN A 92 -7.72 -2.32 4.16
N ASP A 93 -7.95 -2.47 5.44
CA ASP A 93 -7.88 -1.39 6.42
C ASP A 93 -7.42 -1.92 7.78
N GLY A 94 -7.02 -1.03 8.67
CA GLY A 94 -6.52 -1.40 9.98
C GLY A 94 -6.40 -0.22 10.93
N TYR A 95 -6.18 -0.55 12.19
CA TYR A 95 -6.01 0.44 13.26
C TYR A 95 -4.57 0.97 13.38
N GLY A 96 -3.64 0.49 12.55
CA GLY A 96 -2.23 0.89 12.55
C GLY A 96 -1.39 0.28 13.67
N LYS A 97 -1.87 -0.79 14.32
CA LYS A 97 -1.15 -1.49 15.39
C LYS A 97 -0.94 -2.97 15.11
N TRP A 98 -1.69 -3.49 14.16
CA TRP A 98 -1.71 -4.88 13.74
C TRP A 98 -2.11 -4.94 12.28
N ASP A 99 -1.82 -6.07 11.65
CA ASP A 99 -2.47 -6.47 10.43
C ASP A 99 -3.89 -6.94 10.75
N ASN A 100 -4.84 -6.03 10.62
CA ASN A 100 -6.22 -6.30 11.03
C ASN A 100 -7.06 -6.95 9.93
N GLY A 101 -6.67 -6.82 8.65
CA GLY A 101 -7.45 -7.31 7.52
C GLY A 101 -8.89 -6.79 7.49
N LEU A 102 -9.12 -5.54 7.90
CA LEU A 102 -10.45 -4.94 7.92
C LEU A 102 -10.93 -4.59 6.51
N MET A 103 -12.23 -4.48 6.34
CA MET A 103 -12.83 -4.06 5.07
C MET A 103 -12.34 -2.67 4.66
N VAL A 104 -12.12 -2.51 3.37
CA VAL A 104 -11.62 -1.27 2.73
C VAL A 104 -12.43 -0.05 3.15
N GLY A 105 -11.73 0.98 3.67
CA GLY A 105 -12.32 2.25 4.03
C GLY A 105 -13.17 2.24 5.31
N SER A 106 -13.05 1.20 6.13
CA SER A 106 -13.80 1.10 7.39
C SER A 106 -13.26 2.01 8.50
N VAL A 107 -11.97 2.36 8.43
CA VAL A 107 -11.28 3.18 9.43
C VAL A 107 -10.61 4.40 8.78
N ARG A 108 -9.94 4.24 7.63
CA ARG A 108 -9.03 5.23 7.05
C ARG A 108 -9.36 5.58 5.58
N PRO A 109 -10.60 5.98 5.27
CA PRO A 109 -11.00 6.26 3.89
C PRO A 109 -10.18 7.38 3.23
N ILE A 110 -9.72 8.39 3.99
CA ILE A 110 -8.92 9.50 3.47
C ILE A 110 -7.56 9.01 2.99
N GLN A 111 -6.86 8.23 3.81
CA GLN A 111 -5.55 7.69 3.45
C GLN A 111 -5.63 6.72 2.26
N ILE A 112 -6.74 5.98 2.12
CA ILE A 112 -6.99 5.15 0.93
C ILE A 112 -7.18 6.03 -0.30
N ILE A 113 -7.93 7.14 -0.21
CA ILE A 113 -8.08 8.09 -1.32
C ILE A 113 -6.74 8.68 -1.72
N GLU A 114 -5.90 9.09 -0.76
CA GLU A 114 -4.55 9.60 -1.03
C GLU A 114 -3.70 8.56 -1.76
N LEU A 115 -3.71 7.31 -1.29
CA LEU A 115 -3.02 6.20 -1.97
C LEU A 115 -3.52 6.03 -3.41
N LEU A 116 -4.84 6.02 -3.62
CA LEU A 116 -5.43 5.86 -4.95
C LEU A 116 -5.06 7.03 -5.89
N VAL A 117 -5.01 8.26 -5.38
CA VAL A 117 -4.51 9.43 -6.14
C VAL A 117 -3.05 9.23 -6.54
N GLU A 118 -2.20 8.78 -5.61
CA GLU A 118 -0.78 8.59 -5.89
C GLU A 118 -0.55 7.43 -6.87
N LEU A 119 -1.26 6.32 -6.73
CA LEU A 119 -1.21 5.21 -7.70
C LEU A 119 -1.59 5.66 -9.11
N LYS A 120 -2.56 6.59 -9.25
CA LYS A 120 -2.93 7.17 -10.55
C LYS A 120 -1.83 8.07 -11.10
N LYS A 121 -1.18 8.90 -10.28
CA LYS A 121 -0.01 9.71 -10.68
C LYS A 121 1.14 8.84 -11.16
N LEU A 122 1.37 7.71 -10.49
CA LEU A 122 2.37 6.71 -10.87
C LEU A 122 1.96 5.86 -12.10
N ASN A 123 0.76 6.10 -12.67
CA ASN A 123 0.20 5.32 -13.77
C ASN A 123 0.14 3.80 -13.46
N TYR A 124 -0.16 3.43 -12.22
CA TYR A 124 -0.29 2.04 -11.80
C TYR A 124 -1.43 1.33 -12.57
N LYS A 125 -1.13 0.18 -13.16
CA LYS A 125 -2.07 -0.59 -14.00
C LYS A 125 -2.16 -2.08 -13.60
N ARG A 126 -1.51 -2.45 -12.50
CA ARG A 126 -1.52 -3.83 -12.02
C ARG A 126 -2.71 -4.10 -11.12
N ALA A 127 -2.80 -5.33 -10.63
CA ALA A 127 -3.91 -5.78 -9.79
C ALA A 127 -3.94 -5.10 -8.41
N ILE A 128 -5.15 -4.83 -7.93
CA ILE A 128 -5.45 -4.50 -6.55
C ILE A 128 -6.23 -5.68 -5.98
N TYR A 129 -5.72 -6.27 -4.91
CA TYR A 129 -6.33 -7.37 -4.20
C TYR A 129 -6.94 -6.88 -2.90
N PHE A 130 -8.02 -7.50 -2.45
CA PHE A 130 -8.56 -7.26 -1.12
C PHE A 130 -8.02 -8.33 -0.19
N ASP A 131 -7.06 -7.94 0.65
CA ASP A 131 -6.50 -8.78 1.70
C ASP A 131 -7.23 -8.51 3.01
N THR A 132 -8.45 -9.03 3.08
CA THR A 132 -9.31 -8.89 4.25
C THR A 132 -9.53 -10.25 4.90
N PHE A 133 -9.67 -10.25 6.23
CA PHE A 133 -9.84 -11.47 7.01
C PHE A 133 -11.31 -11.59 7.46
N PRO A 134 -12.16 -12.31 6.70
CA PRO A 134 -13.48 -12.65 7.20
C PRO A 134 -13.31 -13.44 8.48
N ASP A 135 -13.73 -12.84 9.58
CA ASP A 135 -13.50 -13.41 10.89
C ASP A 135 -14.26 -14.73 11.11
N HIS A 136 -13.93 -15.40 12.23
CA HIS A 136 -14.54 -16.67 12.63
C HIS A 136 -16.02 -16.55 13.07
N SER A 137 -16.58 -15.35 13.03
CA SER A 137 -17.97 -15.09 13.45
C SER A 137 -19.03 -15.48 12.40
N GLY A 138 -18.63 -16.11 11.32
CA GLY A 138 -19.56 -16.59 10.29
C GLY A 138 -19.95 -15.51 9.26
N LEU A 139 -19.11 -14.50 9.07
CA LEU A 139 -19.26 -13.52 7.99
C LEU A 139 -19.25 -14.24 6.63
N ASP A 140 -20.14 -13.79 5.77
CA ASP A 140 -20.20 -14.27 4.39
C ASP A 140 -19.07 -13.61 3.56
N PRO A 141 -18.03 -14.36 3.14
CA PRO A 141 -16.89 -13.83 2.40
C PRO A 141 -17.29 -13.25 1.04
N ILE A 142 -18.37 -13.73 0.44
CA ILE A 142 -18.89 -13.20 -0.83
C ILE A 142 -19.49 -11.80 -0.59
N LYS A 143 -20.23 -11.65 0.48
CA LYS A 143 -20.83 -10.36 0.86
C LYS A 143 -19.74 -9.35 1.23
N GLU A 144 -18.72 -9.78 1.96
CA GLU A 144 -17.58 -8.94 2.32
C GLU A 144 -16.82 -8.48 1.07
N SER A 145 -16.45 -9.41 0.19
CA SER A 145 -15.78 -9.07 -1.08
C SER A 145 -16.62 -8.12 -1.94
N SER A 146 -17.94 -8.35 -2.03
CA SER A 146 -18.87 -7.45 -2.74
C SER A 146 -18.88 -6.05 -2.10
N THR A 147 -18.80 -5.96 -0.79
CA THR A 147 -18.76 -4.68 -0.06
C THR A 147 -17.45 -3.95 -0.31
N ASN A 148 -16.31 -4.66 -0.26
CA ASN A 148 -15.00 -4.12 -0.59
C ASN A 148 -14.96 -3.55 -2.02
N ILE A 149 -15.49 -4.28 -3.00
CA ILE A 149 -15.58 -3.81 -4.38
C ILE A 149 -16.41 -2.52 -4.49
N LYS A 150 -17.55 -2.45 -3.80
CA LYS A 150 -18.41 -1.25 -3.82
C LYS A 150 -17.71 -0.05 -3.19
N THR A 151 -17.07 -0.24 -2.04
CA THR A 151 -16.33 0.82 -1.35
C THR A 151 -15.14 1.29 -2.19
N PHE A 152 -14.33 0.38 -2.69
CA PHE A 152 -13.23 0.71 -3.60
C PHE A 152 -13.70 1.54 -4.78
N LYS A 153 -14.79 1.14 -5.48
CA LYS A 153 -15.33 1.89 -6.61
C LYS A 153 -15.74 3.31 -6.23
N ARG A 154 -16.29 3.52 -5.03
CA ARG A 154 -16.67 4.84 -4.52
C ARG A 154 -15.42 5.70 -4.25
N LEU A 155 -14.46 5.19 -3.50
CA LEU A 155 -13.23 5.89 -3.17
C LEU A 155 -12.40 6.20 -4.42
N ASN A 156 -12.35 5.25 -5.37
CA ASN A 156 -11.65 5.45 -6.63
C ASN A 156 -12.28 6.56 -7.50
N LYS A 157 -13.63 6.70 -7.51
CA LYS A 157 -14.29 7.81 -8.17
C LYS A 157 -13.97 9.17 -7.52
N ILE A 158 -13.80 9.19 -6.21
CA ILE A 158 -13.37 10.41 -5.49
C ILE A 158 -11.92 10.73 -5.91
N ALA A 159 -11.03 9.76 -5.90
CA ALA A 159 -9.66 9.93 -6.34
C ALA A 159 -9.56 10.44 -7.79
N ASP A 160 -10.43 9.95 -8.71
CA ASP A 160 -10.51 10.45 -10.10
C ASP A 160 -10.85 11.94 -10.19
N LYS A 161 -11.66 12.44 -9.26
CA LYS A 161 -12.03 13.86 -9.22
C LYS A 161 -10.94 14.71 -8.56
N LEU A 162 -10.30 14.19 -7.51
CA LEU A 162 -9.31 14.92 -6.73
C LEU A 162 -7.97 15.07 -7.44
N ILE A 163 -7.55 14.09 -8.24
CA ILE A 163 -6.25 14.12 -8.93
C ILE A 163 -6.04 15.34 -9.82
N ASN A 164 -7.11 15.87 -10.41
CA ASN A 164 -7.07 17.03 -11.29
C ASN A 164 -7.75 18.27 -10.67
N ASN A 165 -8.03 18.26 -9.38
CA ASN A 165 -8.66 19.40 -8.71
C ASN A 165 -7.63 20.50 -8.49
N SER A 166 -7.76 21.61 -9.22
CA SER A 166 -6.83 22.75 -9.15
C SER A 166 -6.79 23.39 -7.77
N ASP A 167 -7.97 23.54 -7.14
CA ASP A 167 -8.10 24.22 -5.85
C ASP A 167 -7.46 23.39 -4.73
N LEU A 168 -7.61 22.05 -4.80
CA LEU A 168 -6.92 21.14 -3.90
C LEU A 168 -5.39 21.22 -4.09
N ASN A 169 -4.92 21.19 -5.33
CA ASN A 169 -3.50 21.27 -5.63
C ASN A 169 -2.89 22.59 -5.17
N GLU A 170 -3.62 23.71 -5.33
CA GLU A 170 -3.22 25.02 -4.84
C GLU A 170 -3.20 25.06 -3.30
N ALA A 171 -4.25 24.54 -2.64
CA ALA A 171 -4.30 24.46 -1.19
C ALA A 171 -3.15 23.66 -0.60
N ILE A 172 -2.82 22.50 -1.21
CA ILE A 172 -1.68 21.67 -0.81
C ILE A 172 -0.36 22.43 -1.00
N SER A 173 -0.16 23.07 -2.16
CA SER A 173 1.07 23.83 -2.45
C SER A 173 1.28 24.99 -1.48
N ASN A 174 0.20 25.62 -1.05
CA ASN A 174 0.20 26.72 -0.08
C ASN A 174 0.18 26.25 1.38
N GLN A 175 0.23 24.92 1.63
CA GLN A 175 0.13 24.31 2.96
C GLN A 175 -1.14 24.73 3.73
N ASN A 176 -2.22 25.01 2.99
CA ASN A 176 -3.52 25.38 3.55
C ASN A 176 -4.31 24.11 3.90
N ALA A 177 -4.02 23.55 5.08
CA ALA A 177 -4.62 22.31 5.54
C ALA A 177 -6.14 22.38 5.70
N SER A 178 -6.69 23.51 6.16
CA SER A 178 -8.15 23.66 6.31
C SER A 178 -8.86 23.61 4.96
N GLN A 179 -8.39 24.37 3.98
CA GLN A 179 -8.98 24.39 2.64
C GLN A 179 -8.87 23.02 1.95
N SER A 180 -7.70 22.36 2.03
CA SER A 180 -7.54 21.02 1.43
C SER A 180 -8.46 19.99 2.09
N PHE A 181 -8.66 20.07 3.40
CA PHE A 181 -9.57 19.20 4.12
C PHE A 181 -11.04 19.45 3.77
N ASP A 182 -11.47 20.72 3.71
CA ASP A 182 -12.83 21.08 3.30
C ASP A 182 -13.16 20.55 1.90
N ILE A 183 -12.23 20.69 0.94
CA ILE A 183 -12.41 20.15 -0.42
C ILE A 183 -12.58 18.63 -0.38
N VAL A 184 -11.76 17.90 0.38
CA VAL A 184 -11.86 16.43 0.48
C VAL A 184 -13.19 16.01 1.12
N GLN A 185 -13.62 16.71 2.18
CA GLN A 185 -14.89 16.43 2.85
C GLN A 185 -16.10 16.60 1.92
N GLU A 186 -16.08 17.60 1.04
CA GLU A 186 -17.16 17.77 0.06
C GLU A 186 -17.40 16.56 -0.83
N TYR A 187 -16.37 15.76 -1.09
CA TYR A 187 -16.50 14.53 -1.87
C TYR A 187 -16.85 13.31 -1.03
N LEU A 188 -16.45 13.30 0.24
CA LEU A 188 -16.69 12.16 1.14
C LEU A 188 -18.13 12.11 1.66
N PHE A 189 -18.75 13.27 1.90
CA PHE A 189 -20.05 13.37 2.57
C PHE A 189 -21.20 13.77 1.63
N LYS A 190 -20.98 13.76 0.32
CA LYS A 190 -22.00 13.82 -0.72
C LYS A 190 -22.36 12.40 -1.21
#